data_ec20b69436755ef9a5c1ddcbf225072f
#
_entry.id   ec20b69436755ef9a5c1ddcbf225072f
#
_cell.length_a   1.000
_cell.length_b   1.000
_cell.length_c   1.000
_cell.angle_alpha   90.00
_cell.angle_beta   90.00
_cell.angle_gamma   90.00
#
_symmetry.space_group_name_H-M   'P 1'
#
loop_
_entity.id
_entity.type
_entity.pdbx_description
1 polymer ?
#
loop_
_entity_poly.entity_id
_entity_poly.type
_entity_poly.pdbx_seq_one_letter_code
_entity_poly.pdbx_strand_id
1 'polypeptide(L)'
;MANILIVEDEKSMQNIIAEYMKKGGHTCFTADDGIDALMILKSNPMDLMILDIMMPQIDGFTVCKMAREMSNMPIIMLTAKSEESDKLKGYEYGADDYTTKPFSPKVLLAKVNALLRRSSSEPLDILSIGKISVMPSSRKVFLDGKEITLTHKEYELLYFFMMNPGQIFTREQLLNRIWGYDFEGTTRTVDTHIKTLRQKLGSEGKHIVTLIRSGYKLEVTV
;
A
#
# COMPACT_ATOMS: atom_id res chain seq x y z
N MET A 1 -18.82 -0.69 4.03
CA MET A 1 -18.85 -0.54 5.50
C MET A 1 -17.66 -1.32 6.03
N ALA A 2 -16.76 -0.70 6.82
CA ALA A 2 -15.51 -1.30 7.28
C ALA A 2 -15.38 -1.14 8.80
N ASN A 3 -14.69 -2.07 9.45
CA ASN A 3 -14.37 -2.03 10.88
C ASN A 3 -13.04 -1.30 11.07
N ILE A 4 -13.05 -0.15 11.72
CA ILE A 4 -11.88 0.71 11.93
C ILE A 4 -11.53 0.68 13.42
N LEU A 5 -10.29 0.30 13.75
CA LEU A 5 -9.74 0.44 15.08
C LEU A 5 -9.04 1.79 15.23
N ILE A 6 -9.43 2.57 16.22
CA ILE A 6 -8.86 3.87 16.55
C ILE A 6 -8.13 3.74 17.88
N VAL A 7 -6.82 3.95 17.87
CA VAL A 7 -5.93 3.82 19.02
C VAL A 7 -5.35 5.19 19.32
N GLU A 8 -5.88 5.84 20.35
CA GLU A 8 -5.57 7.22 20.73
C GLU A 8 -5.89 7.39 22.22
N ASP A 9 -4.94 7.85 23.02
CA ASP A 9 -5.11 8.01 24.48
C ASP A 9 -5.89 9.28 24.86
N GLU A 10 -5.87 10.31 23.98
CA GLU A 10 -6.66 11.52 24.20
C GLU A 10 -8.12 11.30 23.80
N LYS A 11 -9.01 11.14 24.76
CA LYS A 11 -10.44 10.87 24.54
C LYS A 11 -11.15 11.88 23.63
N SER A 12 -10.78 13.15 23.69
CA SER A 12 -11.35 14.19 22.83
C SER A 12 -11.03 13.94 21.36
N MET A 13 -9.77 13.63 21.06
CA MET A 13 -9.30 13.31 19.72
C MET A 13 -9.89 11.98 19.22
N GLN A 14 -9.86 10.94 20.06
CA GLN A 14 -10.45 9.65 19.77
C GLN A 14 -11.94 9.78 19.34
N ASN A 15 -12.73 10.57 20.11
CA ASN A 15 -14.15 10.79 19.82
C ASN A 15 -14.36 11.54 18.50
N ILE A 16 -13.55 12.57 18.23
CA ILE A 16 -13.63 13.33 16.96
C ILE A 16 -13.35 12.40 15.78
N ILE A 17 -12.29 11.61 15.84
CA ILE A 17 -11.96 10.66 14.78
C ILE A 17 -13.11 9.67 14.58
N ALA A 18 -13.60 9.06 15.66
CA ALA A 18 -14.69 8.09 15.62
C ALA A 18 -15.98 8.66 15.01
N GLU A 19 -16.33 9.91 15.36
CA GLU A 19 -17.51 10.58 14.79
C GLU A 19 -17.40 10.76 13.27
N TYR A 20 -16.22 11.20 12.78
CA TYR A 20 -16.01 11.37 11.34
C TYR A 20 -15.99 10.04 10.59
N MET A 21 -15.40 8.98 11.16
CA MET A 21 -15.41 7.65 10.55
C MET A 21 -16.83 7.07 10.50
N LYS A 22 -17.62 7.24 11.56
CA LYS A 22 -19.05 6.84 11.58
C LYS A 22 -19.86 7.61 10.55
N LYS A 23 -19.66 8.93 10.40
CA LYS A 23 -20.27 9.72 9.31
C LYS A 23 -19.87 9.24 7.92
N GLY A 24 -18.69 8.66 7.79
CA GLY A 24 -18.22 8.01 6.56
C GLY A 24 -18.81 6.62 6.30
N GLY A 25 -19.69 6.12 7.17
CA GLY A 25 -20.36 4.81 7.02
C GLY A 25 -19.53 3.62 7.54
N HIS A 26 -18.56 3.86 8.45
CA HIS A 26 -17.73 2.81 9.04
C HIS A 26 -18.17 2.47 10.47
N THR A 27 -17.85 1.24 10.91
CA THR A 27 -17.95 0.82 12.32
C THR A 27 -16.62 1.14 13.02
N CYS A 28 -16.67 1.74 14.22
CA CYS A 28 -15.47 2.14 14.95
C CYS A 28 -15.33 1.35 16.24
N PHE A 29 -14.15 0.82 16.45
CA PHE A 29 -13.65 0.27 17.71
C PHE A 29 -12.60 1.24 18.24
N THR A 30 -12.56 1.45 19.54
CA THR A 30 -11.64 2.40 20.16
C THR A 30 -10.81 1.71 21.23
N ALA A 31 -9.53 2.00 21.28
CA ALA A 31 -8.59 1.58 22.32
C ALA A 31 -7.88 2.81 22.89
N ASP A 32 -7.63 2.81 24.19
CA ASP A 32 -7.02 3.92 24.91
C ASP A 32 -5.48 3.78 24.99
N ASP A 33 -4.98 2.59 24.72
CA ASP A 33 -3.57 2.27 24.69
C ASP A 33 -3.26 1.10 23.75
N GLY A 34 -1.96 0.80 23.61
CA GLY A 34 -1.50 -0.26 22.73
C GLY A 34 -1.89 -1.67 23.18
N ILE A 35 -2.07 -1.91 24.48
CA ILE A 35 -2.44 -3.23 25.02
C ILE A 35 -3.89 -3.53 24.66
N ASP A 36 -4.79 -2.57 24.90
CA ASP A 36 -6.20 -2.68 24.52
C ASP A 36 -6.36 -2.87 23.01
N ALA A 37 -5.57 -2.13 22.21
CA ALA A 37 -5.56 -2.28 20.76
C ALA A 37 -5.24 -3.71 20.32
N LEU A 38 -4.19 -4.32 20.87
CA LEU A 38 -3.78 -5.69 20.55
C LEU A 38 -4.81 -6.73 21.02
N MET A 39 -5.50 -6.49 22.15
CA MET A 39 -6.59 -7.36 22.60
C MET A 39 -7.79 -7.30 21.66
N ILE A 40 -8.17 -6.11 21.20
CA ILE A 40 -9.26 -5.94 20.23
C ILE A 40 -8.92 -6.63 18.91
N LEU A 41 -7.68 -6.48 18.41
CA LEU A 41 -7.21 -7.13 17.19
C LEU A 41 -7.26 -8.65 17.24
N LYS A 42 -7.00 -9.25 18.39
CA LYS A 42 -7.10 -10.71 18.60
C LYS A 42 -8.54 -11.21 18.54
N SER A 43 -9.49 -10.39 18.96
CA SER A 43 -10.88 -10.80 19.15
C SER A 43 -11.80 -10.43 17.98
N ASN A 44 -11.37 -9.48 17.12
CA ASN A 44 -12.22 -8.94 16.08
C ASN A 44 -11.42 -8.72 14.77
N PRO A 45 -11.99 -9.06 13.61
CA PRO A 45 -11.40 -8.71 12.34
C PRO A 45 -11.54 -7.19 12.11
N MET A 46 -10.41 -6.51 11.88
CA MET A 46 -10.34 -5.09 11.57
C MET A 46 -9.89 -4.89 10.13
N ASP A 47 -10.51 -3.91 9.46
CA ASP A 47 -10.23 -3.56 8.07
C ASP A 47 -9.18 -2.45 7.94
N LEU A 48 -9.00 -1.64 9.00
CA LEU A 48 -8.00 -0.58 9.07
C LEU A 48 -7.75 -0.18 10.52
N MET A 49 -6.51 0.22 10.83
CA MET A 49 -6.16 0.81 12.13
C MET A 49 -5.66 2.25 11.95
N ILE A 50 -6.16 3.16 12.79
CA ILE A 50 -5.63 4.50 13.00
C ILE A 50 -4.92 4.48 14.34
N LEU A 51 -3.62 4.80 14.38
CA LEU A 51 -2.75 4.53 15.50
C LEU A 51 -1.92 5.77 15.86
N ASP A 52 -2.08 6.29 17.06
CA ASP A 52 -1.17 7.32 17.58
C ASP A 52 0.21 6.71 17.89
N ILE A 53 1.25 7.47 17.58
CA ILE A 53 2.63 7.09 17.91
C ILE A 53 2.92 7.33 19.39
N MET A 54 2.43 8.45 19.93
CA MET A 54 2.78 8.95 21.25
C MET A 54 1.74 8.50 22.30
N MET A 55 1.80 7.25 22.69
CA MET A 55 0.91 6.69 23.69
C MET A 55 1.69 6.21 24.92
N PRO A 56 1.05 6.15 26.10
CA PRO A 56 1.65 5.58 27.30
C PRO A 56 1.80 4.06 27.19
N GLN A 57 2.69 3.48 28.00
CA GLN A 57 2.99 2.06 28.15
C GLN A 57 3.68 1.44 26.92
N ILE A 58 3.02 1.34 25.78
CA ILE A 58 3.57 0.79 24.53
C ILE A 58 3.38 1.84 23.44
N ASP A 59 4.49 2.29 22.84
CA ASP A 59 4.44 3.25 21.72
C ASP A 59 3.83 2.67 20.46
N GLY A 60 3.32 3.57 19.59
CA GLY A 60 2.61 3.16 18.38
C GLY A 60 3.48 2.39 17.39
N PHE A 61 4.80 2.56 17.37
CA PHE A 61 5.67 1.77 16.49
C PHE A 61 5.70 0.31 16.91
N THR A 62 5.81 0.07 18.21
CA THR A 62 5.77 -1.28 18.78
C THR A 62 4.42 -1.95 18.52
N VAL A 63 3.31 -1.21 18.71
CA VAL A 63 1.96 -1.71 18.38
C VAL A 63 1.85 -2.05 16.89
N CYS A 64 2.35 -1.18 16.01
CA CYS A 64 2.35 -1.40 14.55
C CYS A 64 3.06 -2.70 14.18
N LYS A 65 4.27 -2.91 14.71
CA LYS A 65 5.04 -4.12 14.48
C LYS A 65 4.29 -5.38 14.92
N MET A 66 3.74 -5.38 16.15
CA MET A 66 2.98 -6.52 16.67
C MET A 66 1.68 -6.76 15.89
N ALA A 67 1.00 -5.70 15.46
CA ALA A 67 -0.20 -5.80 14.62
C ALA A 67 0.13 -6.43 13.24
N ARG A 68 1.30 -6.13 12.66
CA ARG A 68 1.77 -6.74 11.39
C ARG A 68 2.03 -8.24 11.49
N GLU A 69 2.42 -8.74 12.65
CA GLU A 69 2.54 -10.19 12.88
C GLU A 69 1.17 -10.88 12.88
N MET A 70 0.10 -10.13 13.14
CA MET A 70 -1.27 -10.67 13.26
C MET A 70 -2.13 -10.41 12.01
N SER A 71 -1.88 -9.32 11.27
CA SER A 71 -2.75 -8.88 10.17
C SER A 71 -2.01 -8.01 9.16
N ASN A 72 -2.43 -8.11 7.88
CA ASN A 72 -2.02 -7.22 6.80
C ASN A 72 -2.96 -6.01 6.59
N MET A 73 -3.84 -5.73 7.56
CA MET A 73 -4.74 -4.57 7.46
C MET A 73 -3.96 -3.26 7.31
N PRO A 74 -4.46 -2.27 6.57
CA PRO A 74 -3.84 -0.95 6.48
C PRO A 74 -3.74 -0.26 7.85
N ILE A 75 -2.59 0.41 8.08
CA ILE A 75 -2.32 1.18 9.31
C ILE A 75 -1.97 2.62 8.92
N ILE A 76 -2.73 3.59 9.44
CA ILE A 76 -2.41 5.02 9.38
C ILE A 76 -1.85 5.43 10.73
N MET A 77 -0.62 5.93 10.75
CA MET A 77 -0.03 6.46 11.99
C MET A 77 -0.33 7.96 12.15
N LEU A 78 -0.73 8.35 13.35
CA LEU A 78 -0.86 9.76 13.75
C LEU A 78 0.43 10.18 14.45
N THR A 79 1.02 11.30 14.05
CA THR A 79 2.29 11.79 14.60
C THR A 79 2.23 13.27 14.93
N ALA A 80 2.81 13.67 16.06
CA ALA A 80 2.96 15.08 16.43
C ALA A 80 4.11 15.77 15.68
N LYS A 81 5.03 15.00 15.06
CA LYS A 81 6.25 15.52 14.45
C LYS A 81 6.28 15.27 12.95
N SER A 82 6.73 16.30 12.22
CA SER A 82 7.01 16.27 10.79
C SER A 82 8.44 15.82 10.48
N GLU A 83 9.19 15.27 11.45
CA GLU A 83 10.55 14.83 11.21
C GLU A 83 10.58 13.65 10.23
N GLU A 84 11.37 13.82 9.19
CA GLU A 84 11.56 12.84 8.11
C GLU A 84 12.06 11.50 8.66
N SER A 85 12.83 11.54 9.76
CA SER A 85 13.33 10.38 10.50
C SER A 85 12.22 9.51 11.11
N ASP A 86 11.13 10.11 11.61
CA ASP A 86 10.03 9.37 12.22
C ASP A 86 9.14 8.71 11.14
N LYS A 87 9.00 9.36 9.98
CA LYS A 87 8.32 8.77 8.83
C LYS A 87 9.09 7.59 8.25
N LEU A 88 10.42 7.70 8.13
CA LEU A 88 11.27 6.61 7.65
C LEU A 88 11.22 5.40 8.59
N LYS A 89 11.34 5.61 9.90
CA LYS A 89 11.20 4.54 10.89
C LYS A 89 9.85 3.82 10.78
N GLY A 90 8.78 4.56 10.65
CA GLY A 90 7.47 3.95 10.60
C GLY A 90 7.19 3.15 9.34
N TYR A 91 7.73 3.53 8.17
CA TYR A 91 7.68 2.66 6.98
C TYR A 91 8.46 1.36 7.20
N GLU A 92 9.57 1.39 7.95
CA GLU A 92 10.30 0.18 8.37
C GLU A 92 9.47 -0.72 9.29
N TYR A 93 8.58 -0.14 10.12
CA TYR A 93 7.66 -0.89 10.99
C TYR A 93 6.36 -1.31 10.29
N GLY A 94 6.19 -0.97 8.99
CA GLY A 94 5.10 -1.47 8.17
C GLY A 94 3.84 -0.60 8.17
N ALA A 95 3.90 0.68 8.51
CA ALA A 95 2.80 1.61 8.33
C ALA A 95 2.53 1.88 6.84
N ASP A 96 1.26 2.08 6.47
CA ASP A 96 0.85 2.31 5.08
C ASP A 96 0.72 3.81 4.75
N ASP A 97 0.43 4.64 5.74
CA ASP A 97 0.33 6.10 5.61
C ASP A 97 0.56 6.80 6.95
N TYR A 98 0.83 8.12 6.87
CA TYR A 98 1.07 9.00 8.01
C TYR A 98 0.17 10.22 7.95
N THR A 99 -0.24 10.70 9.12
CA THR A 99 -0.97 11.95 9.28
C THR A 99 -0.39 12.74 10.43
N THR A 100 0.13 13.94 10.15
CA THR A 100 0.71 14.83 11.18
C THR A 100 -0.39 15.57 11.92
N LYS A 101 -0.30 15.59 13.24
CA LYS A 101 -1.12 16.44 14.13
C LYS A 101 -0.58 17.89 14.10
N PRO A 102 -1.43 18.95 13.99
CA PRO A 102 -2.89 18.88 13.85
C PRO A 102 -3.34 18.53 12.42
N PHE A 103 -4.40 17.75 12.28
CA PHE A 103 -4.95 17.33 11.01
C PHE A 103 -6.44 17.67 10.86
N SER A 104 -6.92 17.69 9.62
CA SER A 104 -8.35 17.77 9.33
C SER A 104 -8.96 16.36 9.39
N PRO A 105 -9.99 16.13 10.23
CA PRO A 105 -10.68 14.82 10.26
C PRO A 105 -11.28 14.42 8.92
N LYS A 106 -11.68 15.39 8.07
CA LYS A 106 -12.14 15.14 6.70
C LYS A 106 -11.02 14.58 5.80
N VAL A 107 -9.80 15.11 5.95
CA VAL A 107 -8.63 14.62 5.20
C VAL A 107 -8.27 13.22 5.67
N LEU A 108 -8.31 12.95 6.98
CA LEU A 108 -8.08 11.62 7.53
C LEU A 108 -9.11 10.61 7.00
N LEU A 109 -10.40 10.97 6.96
CA LEU A 109 -11.45 10.12 6.39
C LEU A 109 -11.19 9.84 4.89
N ALA A 110 -10.73 10.82 4.12
CA ALA A 110 -10.38 10.62 2.71
C ALA A 110 -9.22 9.62 2.54
N LYS A 111 -8.19 9.69 3.40
CA LYS A 111 -7.07 8.74 3.43
C LYS A 111 -7.54 7.32 3.80
N VAL A 112 -8.37 7.20 4.84
CA VAL A 112 -8.98 5.93 5.25
C VAL A 112 -9.73 5.29 4.08
N ASN A 113 -10.61 6.06 3.42
CA ASN A 113 -11.37 5.57 2.27
C ASN A 113 -10.47 5.16 1.09
N ALA A 114 -9.35 5.87 0.88
CA ALA A 114 -8.39 5.54 -0.17
C ALA A 114 -7.66 4.22 0.13
N LEU A 115 -7.23 3.99 1.37
CA LEU A 115 -6.59 2.75 1.78
C LEU A 115 -7.59 1.59 1.79
N LEU A 116 -8.79 1.77 2.32
CA LEU A 116 -9.84 0.75 2.29
C LEU A 116 -10.21 0.33 0.87
N ARG A 117 -10.26 1.24 -0.11
CA ARG A 117 -10.45 0.86 -1.52
C ARG A 117 -9.33 0.00 -2.06
N ARG A 118 -8.09 0.19 -1.58
CA ARG A 118 -6.94 -0.65 -1.95
C ARG A 118 -6.97 -2.01 -1.26
N SER A 119 -7.53 -2.07 -0.03
CA SER A 119 -7.62 -3.30 0.76
C SER A 119 -8.97 -4.02 0.59
N SER A 120 -10.06 -3.31 0.31
CA SER A 120 -11.40 -3.84 0.05
C SER A 120 -11.66 -4.15 -1.43
N SER A 121 -10.64 -4.14 -2.27
CA SER A 121 -10.72 -4.99 -3.43
C SER A 121 -11.09 -6.37 -2.91
N GLU A 122 -12.35 -6.76 -3.14
CA GLU A 122 -12.79 -8.14 -2.99
C GLU A 122 -11.70 -9.08 -3.53
N PRO A 123 -11.61 -10.34 -3.08
CA PRO A 123 -10.56 -11.27 -3.52
C PRO A 123 -10.58 -11.56 -5.04
N LEU A 124 -11.02 -10.63 -5.86
CA LEU A 124 -11.21 -10.73 -7.31
C LEU A 124 -10.50 -9.67 -8.15
N ASP A 125 -9.64 -8.84 -7.61
CA ASP A 125 -8.76 -8.07 -8.48
C ASP A 125 -7.49 -8.86 -8.83
N ILE A 126 -7.73 -10.04 -9.42
CA ILE A 126 -6.72 -10.64 -10.29
C ILE A 126 -6.65 -9.71 -11.49
N LEU A 127 -5.64 -8.87 -11.54
CA LEU A 127 -5.34 -8.12 -12.75
C LEU A 127 -4.91 -9.13 -13.80
N SER A 128 -5.63 -9.18 -14.93
CA SER A 128 -5.31 -10.14 -15.99
C SER A 128 -5.13 -9.45 -17.32
N ILE A 129 -4.07 -9.79 -18.04
CA ILE A 129 -3.78 -9.35 -19.40
C ILE A 129 -3.21 -10.55 -20.18
N GLY A 130 -3.91 -10.99 -21.19
CA GLY A 130 -3.56 -12.23 -21.88
C GLY A 130 -3.56 -13.41 -20.90
N LYS A 131 -2.43 -14.11 -20.80
CA LYS A 131 -2.23 -15.22 -19.86
C LYS A 131 -1.54 -14.80 -18.54
N ILE A 132 -1.26 -13.52 -18.36
CA ILE A 132 -0.67 -12.98 -17.14
C ILE A 132 -1.79 -12.69 -16.14
N SER A 133 -1.67 -13.18 -14.91
CA SER A 133 -2.55 -12.83 -13.81
C SER A 133 -1.72 -12.41 -12.60
N VAL A 134 -2.04 -11.28 -12.01
CA VAL A 134 -1.39 -10.75 -10.80
C VAL A 134 -2.41 -10.70 -9.69
N MET A 135 -2.08 -11.28 -8.54
CA MET A 135 -2.83 -11.18 -7.29
C MET A 135 -2.15 -10.16 -6.37
N PRO A 136 -2.62 -8.91 -6.32
CA PRO A 136 -1.94 -7.85 -5.58
C PRO A 136 -1.85 -8.12 -4.07
N SER A 137 -2.89 -8.72 -3.49
CA SER A 137 -2.97 -9.02 -2.06
C SER A 137 -1.86 -9.94 -1.55
N SER A 138 -1.43 -10.91 -2.40
CA SER A 138 -0.36 -11.87 -2.08
C SER A 138 0.94 -11.59 -2.83
N ARG A 139 0.97 -10.56 -3.69
CA ARG A 139 2.07 -10.23 -4.61
C ARG A 139 2.49 -11.40 -5.52
N LYS A 140 1.56 -12.31 -5.79
CA LYS A 140 1.79 -13.47 -6.67
C LYS A 140 1.49 -13.15 -8.10
N VAL A 141 2.27 -13.74 -9.00
CA VAL A 141 2.11 -13.61 -10.45
C VAL A 141 1.97 -15.00 -11.06
N PHE A 142 1.00 -15.15 -11.92
CA PHE A 142 0.75 -16.40 -12.63
C PHE A 142 0.86 -16.16 -14.14
N LEU A 143 1.41 -17.12 -14.82
CA LEU A 143 1.47 -17.17 -16.28
C LEU A 143 0.81 -18.49 -16.74
N ASP A 144 -0.30 -18.39 -17.46
CA ASP A 144 -1.12 -19.54 -17.88
C ASP A 144 -1.49 -20.46 -16.69
N GLY A 145 -1.90 -19.84 -15.56
CA GLY A 145 -2.27 -20.50 -14.30
C GLY A 145 -1.11 -21.05 -13.46
N LYS A 146 0.15 -20.95 -13.92
CA LYS A 146 1.33 -21.37 -13.16
C LYS A 146 2.00 -20.19 -12.48
N GLU A 147 2.28 -20.31 -11.18
CA GLU A 147 2.97 -19.26 -10.42
C GLU A 147 4.40 -19.08 -10.96
N ILE A 148 4.80 -17.83 -11.23
CA ILE A 148 6.14 -17.44 -11.63
C ILE A 148 6.77 -16.52 -10.59
N THR A 149 8.08 -16.63 -10.41
CA THR A 149 8.81 -15.80 -9.44
C THR A 149 9.40 -14.57 -10.13
N LEU A 150 8.93 -13.40 -9.70
CA LEU A 150 9.51 -12.10 -10.07
C LEU A 150 10.32 -11.54 -8.92
N THR A 151 11.35 -10.76 -9.22
CA THR A 151 12.01 -9.93 -8.21
C THR A 151 11.08 -8.81 -7.80
N HIS A 152 11.37 -8.16 -6.66
CA HIS A 152 10.56 -7.03 -6.17
C HIS A 152 10.35 -5.96 -7.25
N LYS A 153 11.42 -5.54 -7.92
CA LYS A 153 11.34 -4.48 -8.96
C LYS A 153 10.65 -4.93 -10.25
N GLU A 154 10.80 -6.18 -10.64
CA GLU A 154 10.05 -6.77 -11.77
C GLU A 154 8.56 -6.83 -11.48
N TYR A 155 8.19 -7.23 -10.25
CA TYR A 155 6.80 -7.22 -9.81
C TYR A 155 6.21 -5.80 -9.82
N GLU A 156 6.93 -4.82 -9.26
CA GLU A 156 6.47 -3.44 -9.22
C GLU A 156 6.28 -2.83 -10.61
N LEU A 157 7.20 -3.11 -11.54
CA LEU A 157 7.06 -2.71 -12.94
C LEU A 157 5.82 -3.34 -13.59
N LEU A 158 5.63 -4.66 -13.46
CA LEU A 158 4.49 -5.35 -14.02
C LEU A 158 3.18 -4.83 -13.43
N TYR A 159 3.09 -4.75 -12.12
CA TYR A 159 1.91 -4.24 -11.42
C TYR A 159 1.57 -2.81 -11.82
N PHE A 160 2.57 -1.93 -11.89
CA PHE A 160 2.39 -0.55 -12.30
C PHE A 160 1.84 -0.44 -13.74
N PHE A 161 2.37 -1.24 -14.66
CA PHE A 161 1.85 -1.29 -16.02
C PHE A 161 0.43 -1.83 -16.09
N MET A 162 0.11 -2.88 -15.34
CA MET A 162 -1.23 -3.47 -15.33
C MET A 162 -2.29 -2.55 -14.73
N MET A 163 -1.88 -1.66 -13.80
CA MET A 163 -2.75 -0.60 -13.27
C MET A 163 -2.95 0.57 -14.24
N ASN A 164 -2.11 0.68 -15.29
CA ASN A 164 -2.13 1.78 -16.25
C ASN A 164 -2.05 1.26 -17.70
N PRO A 165 -2.98 0.40 -18.13
CA PRO A 165 -2.93 -0.20 -19.45
C PRO A 165 -3.05 0.86 -20.54
N GLY A 166 -2.25 0.74 -21.60
CA GLY A 166 -2.23 1.65 -22.74
C GLY A 166 -1.47 2.96 -22.50
N GLN A 167 -1.18 3.33 -21.25
CA GLN A 167 -0.46 4.56 -20.94
C GLN A 167 1.04 4.42 -21.22
N ILE A 168 1.60 5.47 -21.83
CA ILE A 168 3.03 5.56 -22.14
C ILE A 168 3.77 6.18 -20.97
N PHE A 169 4.86 5.55 -20.54
CA PHE A 169 5.75 6.04 -19.49
C PHE A 169 7.17 6.17 -20.03
N THR A 170 7.79 7.31 -19.80
CA THR A 170 9.21 7.50 -20.12
C THR A 170 10.07 6.64 -19.18
N ARG A 171 11.32 6.38 -19.59
CA ARG A 171 12.28 5.67 -18.74
C ARG A 171 12.53 6.38 -17.43
N GLU A 172 12.57 7.71 -17.45
CA GLU A 172 12.78 8.53 -16.27
C GLU A 172 11.56 8.45 -15.31
N GLN A 173 10.34 8.53 -15.84
CA GLN A 173 9.12 8.35 -15.04
C GLN A 173 9.08 6.96 -14.37
N LEU A 174 9.43 5.90 -15.09
CA LEU A 174 9.51 4.55 -14.54
C LEU A 174 10.62 4.43 -13.49
N LEU A 175 11.79 5.02 -13.75
CA LEU A 175 12.90 5.03 -12.79
C LEU A 175 12.46 5.69 -11.48
N ASN A 176 11.97 6.91 -11.54
CA ASN A 176 11.55 7.67 -10.37
C ASN A 176 10.40 6.98 -9.61
N ARG A 177 9.44 6.39 -10.34
CA ARG A 177 8.28 5.73 -9.74
C ARG A 177 8.63 4.43 -9.03
N ILE A 178 9.54 3.62 -9.58
CA ILE A 178 9.84 2.26 -9.11
C ILE A 178 11.08 2.23 -8.21
N TRP A 179 12.07 3.12 -8.45
CA TRP A 179 13.31 3.17 -7.66
C TRP A 179 13.38 4.38 -6.73
N GLY A 180 12.56 5.40 -6.94
CA GLY A 180 12.59 6.64 -6.17
C GLY A 180 13.45 7.73 -6.82
N TYR A 181 13.22 8.98 -6.38
CA TYR A 181 13.93 10.14 -6.93
C TYR A 181 15.42 10.17 -6.54
N ASP A 182 15.78 9.56 -5.41
CA ASP A 182 17.15 9.54 -4.88
C ASP A 182 17.99 8.38 -5.41
N PHE A 183 17.45 7.65 -6.40
CA PHE A 183 18.18 6.51 -6.97
C PHE A 183 19.32 6.98 -7.87
N GLU A 184 20.57 6.67 -7.51
CA GLU A 184 21.79 7.08 -8.23
C GLU A 184 22.04 6.33 -9.55
N GLY A 185 21.15 5.41 -9.93
CA GLY A 185 21.27 4.64 -11.17
C GLY A 185 20.79 5.43 -12.40
N THR A 186 21.04 4.84 -13.58
CA THR A 186 20.63 5.43 -14.86
C THR A 186 19.33 4.83 -15.38
N THR A 187 18.72 5.47 -16.37
CA THR A 187 17.52 4.96 -17.05
C THR A 187 17.73 3.59 -17.72
N ARG A 188 18.97 3.17 -17.96
CA ARG A 188 19.31 1.81 -18.44
C ARG A 188 18.93 0.72 -17.44
N THR A 189 18.82 1.05 -16.16
CA THR A 189 18.30 0.14 -15.14
C THR A 189 16.90 -0.34 -15.48
N VAL A 190 16.05 0.57 -15.96
CA VAL A 190 14.68 0.24 -16.42
C VAL A 190 14.76 -0.73 -17.61
N ASP A 191 15.60 -0.45 -18.62
CA ASP A 191 15.72 -1.29 -19.80
C ASP A 191 16.13 -2.73 -19.43
N THR A 192 17.05 -2.87 -18.48
CA THR A 192 17.50 -4.17 -17.98
C THR A 192 16.36 -4.94 -17.32
N HIS A 193 15.59 -4.30 -16.42
CA HIS A 193 14.48 -4.96 -15.74
C HIS A 193 13.31 -5.27 -16.69
N ILE A 194 13.04 -4.41 -17.67
CA ILE A 194 12.06 -4.71 -18.72
C ILE A 194 12.47 -5.93 -19.54
N LYS A 195 13.77 -6.04 -19.88
CA LYS A 195 14.28 -7.19 -20.60
C LYS A 195 14.10 -8.49 -19.81
N THR A 196 14.50 -8.51 -18.55
CA THR A 196 14.36 -9.70 -17.70
C THR A 196 12.92 -10.05 -17.40
N LEU A 197 12.07 -9.03 -17.17
CA LEU A 197 10.64 -9.22 -17.00
C LEU A 197 10.00 -9.87 -18.25
N ARG A 198 10.29 -9.36 -19.44
CA ARG A 198 9.81 -9.97 -20.70
C ARG A 198 10.26 -11.42 -20.85
N GLN A 199 11.51 -11.74 -20.50
CA GLN A 199 12.01 -13.12 -20.53
C GLN A 199 11.21 -14.04 -19.60
N LYS A 200 10.90 -13.59 -18.39
CA LYS A 200 10.10 -14.35 -17.42
C LYS A 200 8.64 -14.51 -17.83
N LEU A 201 8.07 -13.53 -18.52
CA LEU A 201 6.72 -13.57 -19.07
C LEU A 201 6.62 -14.38 -20.38
N GLY A 202 7.73 -14.81 -20.96
CA GLY A 202 7.75 -15.62 -22.19
C GLY A 202 7.02 -14.94 -23.33
N SER A 203 6.08 -15.65 -23.98
CA SER A 203 5.28 -15.11 -25.08
C SER A 203 4.43 -13.90 -24.69
N GLU A 204 4.04 -13.80 -23.45
CA GLU A 204 3.21 -12.69 -22.94
C GLU A 204 4.04 -11.41 -22.71
N GLY A 205 5.35 -11.50 -22.69
CA GLY A 205 6.25 -10.33 -22.64
C GLY A 205 6.04 -9.32 -23.79
N LYS A 206 5.39 -9.76 -24.89
CA LYS A 206 4.99 -8.91 -26.03
C LYS A 206 4.04 -7.78 -25.61
N HIS A 207 3.23 -7.97 -24.55
CA HIS A 207 2.33 -6.94 -24.05
C HIS A 207 3.06 -5.71 -23.51
N ILE A 208 4.31 -5.84 -23.08
CA ILE A 208 5.15 -4.69 -22.70
C ILE A 208 5.80 -4.17 -23.99
N VAL A 209 5.24 -3.10 -24.56
CA VAL A 209 5.69 -2.54 -25.84
C VAL A 209 6.74 -1.45 -25.62
N THR A 210 7.81 -1.46 -26.42
CA THR A 210 8.81 -0.39 -26.46
C THR A 210 8.42 0.64 -27.50
N LEU A 211 8.31 1.89 -27.10
CA LEU A 211 8.14 3.03 -27.98
C LEU A 211 9.49 3.73 -28.12
N ILE A 212 10.05 3.69 -29.33
CA ILE A 212 11.37 4.28 -29.62
C ILE A 212 11.36 5.75 -29.21
N ARG A 213 12.36 6.16 -28.41
CA ARG A 213 12.53 7.52 -27.84
C ARG A 213 11.48 7.96 -26.82
N SER A 214 10.35 7.25 -26.68
CA SER A 214 9.24 7.64 -25.78
C SER A 214 9.21 6.83 -24.48
N GLY A 215 9.59 5.53 -24.50
CA GLY A 215 9.61 4.69 -23.31
C GLY A 215 8.86 3.37 -23.48
N TYR A 216 7.98 3.04 -22.54
CA TYR A 216 7.28 1.76 -22.48
C TYR A 216 5.79 1.95 -22.20
N LYS A 217 4.99 1.01 -22.68
CA LYS A 217 3.56 0.86 -22.31
C LYS A 217 3.21 -0.61 -22.19
N LEU A 218 2.13 -0.92 -21.50
CA LEU A 218 1.48 -2.21 -21.55
C LEU A 218 0.30 -2.14 -22.50
N GLU A 219 0.28 -3.00 -23.51
CA GLU A 219 -0.77 -3.04 -24.52
C GLU A 219 -1.65 -4.28 -24.31
N VAL A 220 -2.95 -4.05 -24.16
CA VAL A 220 -3.94 -5.13 -24.12
C VAL A 220 -4.27 -5.47 -25.55
N THR A 221 -3.70 -6.57 -26.06
CA THR A 221 -4.15 -7.10 -27.35
C THR A 221 -5.43 -7.92 -27.08
N VAL A 222 -6.57 -7.44 -27.60
CA VAL A 222 -7.84 -8.16 -27.60
C VAL A 222 -7.72 -9.37 -28.52
#